data_de8a61fd5a8a1fffe5d5db51a710b69f
#
_entry.id   de8a61fd5a8a1fffe5d5db51a710b69f
#
_cell.length_a   1.000
_cell.length_b   1.000
_cell.length_c   1.000
_cell.angle_alpha   90.00
_cell.angle_beta   90.00
_cell.angle_gamma   90.00
#
_symmetry.space_group_name_H-M   'P 1'
#
loop_
_entity.id
_entity.type
_entity.pdbx_description
1 polymer ?
#
loop_
_entity_poly.entity_id
_entity_poly.type
_entity_poly.pdbx_seq_one_letter_code
_entity_poly.pdbx_strand_id
1 'polypeptide(L)'
;MDKAELHEARTNPEFLNYLEQTRLDAIQTENISALYEVLDSMLILDLDEEKINAIYETILKIAFEKIETIVNSGKKLQLKNDELLYIRSFYEHAIEKWSYNDFNGAKEFLFLLIHIIDDEKLIDAFKVHLIACSKEIDLDSF
;
A
#
# COMPACT_ATOMS: atom_id res chain seq x y z
N MET A 1 -17.12 13.30 9.78
CA MET A 1 -16.40 14.59 9.91
C MET A 1 -16.92 15.54 8.85
N ASP A 2 -17.38 16.73 9.23
CA ASP A 2 -17.89 17.72 8.26
C ASP A 2 -16.76 18.56 7.65
N LYS A 3 -17.10 19.44 6.68
CA LYS A 3 -16.11 20.26 5.99
C LYS A 3 -15.36 21.21 6.91
N ALA A 4 -16.03 21.76 7.94
CA ALA A 4 -15.43 22.67 8.89
C ALA A 4 -14.40 21.94 9.77
N GLU A 5 -14.75 20.75 10.25
CA GLU A 5 -13.85 19.91 11.04
C GLU A 5 -12.62 19.49 10.22
N LEU A 6 -12.81 19.11 8.95
CA LEU A 6 -11.71 18.76 8.05
C LEU A 6 -10.77 19.94 7.80
N HIS A 7 -11.35 21.14 7.58
CA HIS A 7 -10.57 22.34 7.37
C HIS A 7 -9.75 22.69 8.62
N GLU A 8 -10.36 22.62 9.79
CA GLU A 8 -9.68 22.86 11.05
C GLU A 8 -8.50 21.90 11.25
N ALA A 9 -8.72 20.61 11.04
CA ALA A 9 -7.66 19.62 11.17
C ALA A 9 -6.53 19.87 10.18
N ARG A 10 -6.86 20.22 8.93
CA ARG A 10 -5.88 20.48 7.87
C ARG A 10 -4.98 21.66 8.19
N THR A 11 -5.50 22.66 8.91
CA THR A 11 -4.80 23.92 9.21
C THR A 11 -4.29 24.00 10.65
N ASN A 12 -4.57 23.01 11.48
CA ASN A 12 -4.17 22.99 12.87
C ASN A 12 -2.70 22.60 13.00
N PRO A 13 -1.79 23.54 13.45
CA PRO A 13 -0.36 23.23 13.53
C PRO A 13 -0.04 22.09 14.50
N GLU A 14 -0.77 21.95 15.59
CA GLU A 14 -0.55 20.88 16.58
C GLU A 14 -0.85 19.52 15.98
N PHE A 15 -1.96 19.41 15.24
CA PHE A 15 -2.33 18.16 14.60
C PHE A 15 -1.36 17.77 13.50
N LEU A 16 -0.96 18.74 12.66
CA LEU A 16 0.01 18.50 11.59
C LEU A 16 1.37 18.09 12.16
N ASN A 17 1.80 18.71 13.27
CA ASN A 17 3.02 18.31 13.95
C ASN A 17 2.93 16.90 14.53
N TYR A 18 1.77 16.54 15.07
CA TYR A 18 1.52 15.17 15.56
C TYR A 18 1.67 14.15 14.44
N LEU A 19 1.09 14.41 13.27
CA LEU A 19 1.24 13.52 12.11
C LEU A 19 2.69 13.39 11.69
N GLU A 20 3.42 14.49 11.66
CA GLU A 20 4.84 14.47 11.27
C GLU A 20 5.70 13.69 12.25
N GLN A 21 5.48 13.86 13.56
CA GLN A 21 6.20 13.10 14.58
C GLN A 21 5.88 11.61 14.49
N THR A 22 4.61 11.29 14.31
CA THR A 22 4.18 9.89 14.14
C THR A 22 4.83 9.27 12.91
N ARG A 23 4.90 10.02 11.81
CA ARG A 23 5.56 9.57 10.58
C ARG A 23 7.04 9.26 10.82
N LEU A 24 7.76 10.18 11.45
CA LEU A 24 9.19 10.03 11.72
C LEU A 24 9.46 8.82 12.63
N ASP A 25 8.67 8.66 13.69
CA ASP A 25 8.80 7.55 14.61
C ASP A 25 8.49 6.21 13.91
N ALA A 26 7.47 6.19 13.06
CA ALA A 26 7.08 4.99 12.31
C ALA A 26 8.16 4.58 11.31
N ILE A 27 8.81 5.53 10.65
CA ILE A 27 9.92 5.26 9.74
C ILE A 27 11.10 4.66 10.52
N GLN A 28 11.46 5.27 11.63
CA GLN A 28 12.59 4.83 12.44
C GLN A 28 12.38 3.41 13.00
N THR A 29 11.15 3.08 13.38
CA THR A 29 10.82 1.77 13.95
C THR A 29 10.33 0.77 12.89
N GLU A 30 10.26 1.17 11.62
CA GLU A 30 9.69 0.37 10.53
C GLU A 30 8.28 -0.12 10.83
N ASN A 31 7.47 0.73 11.48
CA ASN A 31 6.10 0.40 11.86
C ASN A 31 5.14 0.70 10.71
N ILE A 32 4.90 -0.30 9.86
CA ILE A 32 4.05 -0.14 8.68
C ILE A 32 2.60 0.21 9.04
N SER A 33 2.08 -0.33 10.14
CA SER A 33 0.74 -0.02 10.62
C SER A 33 0.58 1.47 10.93
N ALA A 34 1.54 2.04 11.65
CA ALA A 34 1.54 3.46 11.97
C ALA A 34 1.71 4.34 10.72
N LEU A 35 2.52 3.90 9.76
CA LEU A 35 2.68 4.61 8.49
C LEU A 35 1.36 4.64 7.69
N TYR A 36 0.62 3.55 7.66
CA TYR A 36 -0.70 3.53 7.02
C TYR A 36 -1.71 4.43 7.73
N GLU A 37 -1.67 4.51 9.06
CA GLU A 37 -2.52 5.44 9.80
C GLU A 37 -2.24 6.89 9.41
N VAL A 38 -0.97 7.26 9.33
CA VAL A 38 -0.55 8.60 8.89
C VAL A 38 -1.00 8.84 7.44
N LEU A 39 -0.77 7.87 6.56
CA LEU A 39 -1.15 7.96 5.16
C LEU A 39 -2.66 8.17 5.00
N ASP A 40 -3.47 7.38 5.69
CA ASP A 40 -4.93 7.46 5.61
C ASP A 40 -5.41 8.84 6.12
N SER A 41 -4.81 9.36 7.18
CA SER A 41 -5.11 10.71 7.69
C SER A 41 -4.75 11.78 6.66
N MET A 42 -3.60 11.67 6.01
CA MET A 42 -3.18 12.63 4.99
C MET A 42 -4.10 12.60 3.77
N LEU A 43 -4.57 11.42 3.37
CA LEU A 43 -5.51 11.28 2.24
C LEU A 43 -6.87 11.89 2.59
N ILE A 44 -7.39 11.65 3.78
CA ILE A 44 -8.67 12.22 4.23
C ILE A 44 -8.59 13.74 4.27
N LEU A 45 -7.48 14.29 4.75
CA LEU A 45 -7.27 15.74 4.85
C LEU A 45 -6.82 16.39 3.53
N ASP A 46 -6.59 15.60 2.50
CA ASP A 46 -6.11 16.07 1.19
C ASP A 46 -4.85 16.93 1.34
N LEU A 47 -3.87 16.40 2.07
CA LEU A 47 -2.60 17.07 2.29
C LEU A 47 -1.66 16.92 1.08
N ASP A 48 -0.46 17.49 1.17
CA ASP A 48 0.54 17.56 0.11
C ASP A 48 0.78 16.21 -0.58
N GLU A 49 0.52 16.17 -1.89
CA GLU A 49 0.67 14.97 -2.72
C GLU A 49 2.09 14.41 -2.70
N GLU A 50 3.11 15.27 -2.70
CA GLU A 50 4.51 14.82 -2.65
C GLU A 50 4.82 14.08 -1.34
N LYS A 51 4.28 14.56 -0.22
CA LYS A 51 4.45 13.89 1.08
C LYS A 51 3.71 12.57 1.13
N ILE A 52 2.49 12.52 0.55
CA ILE A 52 1.71 11.29 0.44
C ILE A 52 2.48 10.25 -0.36
N ASN A 53 3.00 10.62 -1.52
CA ASN A 53 3.77 9.73 -2.38
C ASN A 53 5.05 9.23 -1.68
N ALA A 54 5.72 10.09 -0.93
CA ALA A 54 6.90 9.70 -0.17
C ALA A 54 6.58 8.63 0.88
N ILE A 55 5.41 8.71 1.52
CA ILE A 55 4.98 7.70 2.48
C ILE A 55 4.67 6.37 1.77
N TYR A 56 3.99 6.41 0.62
CA TYR A 56 3.75 5.21 -0.18
C TYR A 56 5.05 4.50 -0.54
N GLU A 57 6.06 5.25 -0.98
CA GLU A 57 7.36 4.69 -1.33
C GLU A 57 8.06 4.07 -0.12
N THR A 58 8.00 4.73 1.04
CA THR A 58 8.57 4.23 2.29
C THR A 58 7.88 2.92 2.71
N ILE A 59 6.55 2.89 2.65
CA ILE A 59 5.76 1.69 2.96
C ILE A 59 6.17 0.54 2.03
N LEU A 60 6.27 0.81 0.73
CA LEU A 60 6.66 -0.21 -0.25
C LEU A 60 8.05 -0.78 0.05
N LYS A 61 9.01 0.08 0.39
CA LYS A 61 10.36 -0.34 0.74
C LYS A 61 10.38 -1.26 1.96
N ILE A 62 9.66 -0.88 3.01
CA ILE A 62 9.55 -1.69 4.22
C ILE A 62 8.88 -3.03 3.90
N ALA A 63 7.78 -3.01 3.16
CA ALA A 63 7.07 -4.21 2.76
C ALA A 63 7.97 -5.15 1.96
N PHE A 64 8.73 -4.62 1.00
CA PHE A 64 9.65 -5.41 0.18
C PHE A 64 10.70 -6.11 1.03
N GLU A 65 11.34 -5.38 1.94
CA GLU A 65 12.37 -5.93 2.83
C GLU A 65 11.82 -7.03 3.75
N LYS A 66 10.64 -6.81 4.32
CA LYS A 66 9.99 -7.79 5.21
C LYS A 66 9.53 -9.03 4.46
N ILE A 67 8.96 -8.85 3.27
CA ILE A 67 8.54 -9.96 2.41
C ILE A 67 9.75 -10.80 2.01
N GLU A 68 10.84 -10.16 1.61
CA GLU A 68 12.07 -10.85 1.25
C GLU A 68 12.58 -11.75 2.39
N THR A 69 12.57 -11.22 3.61
CA THR A 69 12.97 -11.98 4.80
C THR A 69 12.07 -13.20 5.03
N ILE A 70 10.75 -13.02 4.91
CA ILE A 70 9.78 -14.10 5.12
C ILE A 70 9.94 -15.18 4.06
N VAL A 71 10.03 -14.79 2.80
CA VAL A 71 10.15 -15.73 1.67
C VAL A 71 11.48 -16.48 1.72
N ASN A 72 12.57 -15.80 2.06
CA ASN A 72 13.89 -16.45 2.20
C ASN A 72 13.94 -17.46 3.34
N SER A 73 13.03 -17.34 4.32
CA SER A 73 12.91 -18.34 5.39
C SER A 73 12.06 -19.55 4.98
N GLY A 74 11.58 -19.61 3.75
CA GLY A 74 10.74 -20.68 3.23
C GLY A 74 9.27 -20.60 3.63
N LYS A 75 8.85 -19.43 4.16
CA LYS A 75 7.47 -19.20 4.60
C LYS A 75 6.69 -18.39 3.56
N LYS A 76 5.36 -18.45 3.66
CA LYS A 76 4.46 -17.64 2.87
C LYS A 76 3.74 -16.63 3.77
N LEU A 77 3.24 -15.55 3.15
CA LEU A 77 2.52 -14.50 3.88
C LEU A 77 1.12 -14.97 4.26
N GLN A 78 0.72 -14.64 5.48
CA GLN A 78 -0.61 -14.90 6.01
C GLN A 78 -1.45 -13.62 5.95
N LEU A 79 -2.79 -13.74 5.88
CA LEU A 79 -3.70 -12.59 5.86
C LEU A 79 -3.97 -12.09 7.28
N LYS A 80 -2.93 -11.71 8.00
CA LYS A 80 -3.05 -11.23 9.38
C LYS A 80 -1.92 -10.29 9.75
N ASN A 81 -2.20 -9.41 10.70
CA ASN A 81 -1.22 -8.47 11.26
C ASN A 81 -0.50 -7.66 10.19
N ASP A 82 0.78 -7.42 10.35
CA ASP A 82 1.58 -6.63 9.42
C ASP A 82 1.73 -7.29 8.04
N GLU A 83 1.65 -8.62 7.96
CA GLU A 83 1.75 -9.32 6.69
C GLU A 83 0.62 -8.93 5.73
N LEU A 84 -0.59 -8.71 6.26
CA LEU A 84 -1.71 -8.20 5.47
C LEU A 84 -1.38 -6.81 4.89
N LEU A 85 -0.68 -5.97 5.64
CA LEU A 85 -0.28 -4.65 5.19
C LEU A 85 0.81 -4.71 4.11
N TYR A 86 1.71 -5.69 4.18
CA TYR A 86 2.69 -5.91 3.11
C TYR A 86 2.00 -6.31 1.81
N ILE A 87 0.99 -7.18 1.90
CA ILE A 87 0.16 -7.58 0.75
C ILE A 87 -0.58 -6.36 0.19
N ARG A 88 -1.18 -5.55 1.06
CA ARG A 88 -1.88 -4.33 0.68
C ARG A 88 -0.95 -3.40 -0.12
N SER A 89 0.27 -3.20 0.34
CA SER A 89 1.24 -2.32 -0.32
C SER A 89 1.53 -2.79 -1.75
N PHE A 90 1.79 -4.06 -1.94
CA PHE A 90 2.05 -4.62 -3.27
C PHE A 90 0.82 -4.52 -4.17
N TYR A 91 -0.35 -4.80 -3.63
CA TYR A 91 -1.60 -4.68 -4.38
C TYR A 91 -1.87 -3.24 -4.82
N GLU A 92 -1.68 -2.28 -3.93
CA GLU A 92 -1.87 -0.86 -4.26
C GLU A 92 -0.94 -0.43 -5.39
N HIS A 93 0.29 -0.90 -5.39
CA HIS A 93 1.25 -0.59 -6.45
C HIS A 93 0.88 -1.29 -7.77
N ALA A 94 0.36 -2.50 -7.71
CA ALA A 94 -0.17 -3.17 -8.89
C ALA A 94 -1.32 -2.38 -9.52
N ILE A 95 -2.25 -1.91 -8.69
CA ILE A 95 -3.39 -1.11 -9.14
C ILE A 95 -2.93 0.22 -9.73
N GLU A 96 -1.96 0.88 -9.11
CA GLU A 96 -1.39 2.13 -9.63
C GLU A 96 -0.78 1.93 -11.02
N LYS A 97 0.04 0.90 -11.19
CA LYS A 97 0.63 0.58 -12.49
C LYS A 97 -0.46 0.31 -13.53
N TRP A 98 -1.47 -0.45 -13.14
CA TRP A 98 -2.59 -0.78 -14.02
C TRP A 98 -3.37 0.48 -14.43
N SER A 99 -3.58 1.41 -13.50
CA SER A 99 -4.31 2.67 -13.78
C SER A 99 -3.63 3.53 -14.84
N TYR A 100 -2.32 3.38 -15.01
CA TYR A 100 -1.55 4.06 -16.05
C TYR A 100 -1.32 3.18 -17.28
N ASN A 101 -2.04 2.07 -17.40
CA ASN A 101 -1.87 1.08 -18.48
C ASN A 101 -0.47 0.47 -18.55
N ASP A 102 0.26 0.49 -17.44
CA ASP A 102 1.51 -0.26 -17.31
C ASP A 102 1.18 -1.70 -16.94
N PHE A 103 0.70 -2.46 -17.92
CA PHE A 103 0.24 -3.84 -17.71
C PHE A 103 1.38 -4.75 -17.26
N ASN A 104 2.58 -4.55 -17.78
CA ASN A 104 3.73 -5.34 -17.39
C ASN A 104 4.14 -5.10 -15.94
N GLY A 105 4.17 -3.85 -15.51
CA GLY A 105 4.44 -3.50 -14.12
C GLY A 105 3.40 -4.07 -13.16
N ALA A 106 2.11 -3.95 -13.51
CA ALA A 106 1.03 -4.53 -12.73
C ALA A 106 1.15 -6.05 -12.63
N LYS A 107 1.44 -6.73 -13.75
CA LYS A 107 1.61 -8.18 -13.78
C LYS A 107 2.75 -8.66 -12.87
N GLU A 108 3.85 -7.92 -12.81
CA GLU A 108 4.98 -8.27 -11.95
C GLU A 108 4.57 -8.34 -10.49
N PHE A 109 3.86 -7.31 -9.99
CA PHE A 109 3.36 -7.30 -8.62
C PHE A 109 2.34 -8.40 -8.36
N LEU A 110 1.40 -8.61 -9.28
CA LEU A 110 0.36 -9.65 -9.16
C LEU A 110 0.97 -11.05 -9.16
N PHE A 111 1.94 -11.27 -10.02
CA PHE A 111 2.66 -12.55 -10.09
C PHE A 111 3.39 -12.85 -8.78
N LEU A 112 4.08 -11.85 -8.23
CA LEU A 112 4.74 -12.01 -6.93
C LEU A 112 3.72 -12.36 -5.84
N LEU A 113 2.61 -11.62 -5.77
CA LEU A 113 1.56 -11.85 -4.76
C LEU A 113 1.02 -13.28 -4.83
N ILE A 114 0.75 -13.80 -6.03
CA ILE A 114 0.25 -15.16 -6.22
C ILE A 114 1.21 -16.19 -5.62
N HIS A 115 2.51 -15.96 -5.70
CA HIS A 115 3.52 -16.93 -5.28
C HIS A 115 3.94 -16.81 -3.81
N ILE A 116 3.64 -15.69 -3.15
CA ILE A 116 4.11 -15.45 -1.77
C ILE A 116 3.02 -15.52 -0.72
N ILE A 117 1.75 -15.62 -1.12
CA ILE A 117 0.60 -15.62 -0.21
C ILE A 117 0.12 -17.04 0.05
N ASP A 118 -0.32 -17.30 1.30
CA ASP A 118 -0.90 -18.57 1.71
C ASP A 118 -2.41 -18.39 1.95
N ASP A 119 -3.15 -18.12 0.86
CA ASP A 119 -4.61 -18.01 0.88
C ASP A 119 -5.15 -18.23 -0.53
N GLU A 120 -5.81 -19.36 -0.75
CA GLU A 120 -6.27 -19.76 -2.07
C GLU A 120 -7.30 -18.80 -2.68
N LYS A 121 -8.21 -18.26 -1.87
CA LYS A 121 -9.23 -17.34 -2.37
C LYS A 121 -8.63 -16.05 -2.90
N LEU A 122 -7.66 -15.52 -2.17
CA LEU A 122 -6.98 -14.30 -2.58
C LEU A 122 -6.08 -14.56 -3.79
N ILE A 123 -5.39 -15.69 -3.81
CA ILE A 123 -4.58 -16.10 -4.96
C ILE A 123 -5.45 -16.18 -6.21
N ASP A 124 -6.63 -16.81 -6.12
CA ASP A 124 -7.54 -16.92 -7.25
C ASP A 124 -8.02 -15.56 -7.74
N ALA A 125 -8.31 -14.63 -6.80
CA ALA A 125 -8.68 -13.26 -7.16
C ALA A 125 -7.54 -12.57 -7.93
N PHE A 126 -6.31 -12.69 -7.46
CA PHE A 126 -5.16 -12.09 -8.14
C PHE A 126 -4.86 -12.74 -9.49
N LYS A 127 -5.16 -14.03 -9.65
CA LYS A 127 -5.07 -14.69 -10.97
C LYS A 127 -6.02 -14.07 -11.98
N VAL A 128 -7.23 -13.71 -11.55
CA VAL A 128 -8.20 -13.01 -12.41
C VAL A 128 -7.65 -11.65 -12.83
N HIS A 129 -7.07 -10.91 -11.90
CA HIS A 129 -6.42 -9.63 -12.19
C HIS A 129 -5.27 -9.81 -13.20
N LEU A 130 -4.46 -10.84 -13.01
CA LEU A 130 -3.32 -11.15 -13.87
C LEU A 130 -3.78 -11.46 -15.29
N ILE A 131 -4.86 -12.23 -15.44
CA ILE A 131 -5.44 -12.56 -16.75
C ILE A 131 -5.92 -11.27 -17.44
N ALA A 132 -6.62 -10.39 -16.72
CA ALA A 132 -7.09 -9.12 -17.27
C ALA A 132 -5.93 -8.25 -17.77
N CYS A 133 -4.86 -8.14 -16.99
CA CYS A 133 -3.67 -7.39 -17.40
C CYS A 133 -2.98 -8.04 -18.60
N SER A 134 -2.96 -9.38 -18.67
CA SER A 134 -2.37 -10.10 -19.79
C SER A 134 -3.12 -9.87 -21.09
N LYS A 135 -4.42 -9.60 -21.00
CA LYS A 135 -5.28 -9.25 -22.14
C LYS A 135 -5.34 -7.74 -22.40
N GLU A 136 -4.56 -6.97 -21.66
CA GLU A 136 -4.51 -5.52 -21.75
C GLU A 136 -5.89 -4.86 -21.57
N ILE A 137 -6.70 -5.42 -20.68
CA ILE A 137 -7.96 -4.81 -20.26
C ILE A 137 -7.64 -3.71 -19.27
N ASP A 138 -8.11 -2.48 -19.54
CA ASP A 138 -7.83 -1.37 -18.62
C ASP A 138 -8.57 -1.53 -17.29
N LEU A 139 -8.07 -0.84 -16.26
CA LEU A 139 -8.62 -0.97 -14.91
C LEU A 139 -10.09 -0.56 -14.84
N ASP A 140 -10.47 0.48 -15.58
CA ASP A 140 -11.85 0.99 -15.58
C ASP A 140 -12.84 -0.03 -16.16
N SER A 141 -12.37 -0.88 -17.08
CA SER A 141 -13.19 -1.91 -17.72
C SER A 141 -13.23 -3.23 -16.92
N PHE A 142 -12.33 -3.36 -15.98
CA PHE A 142 -12.24 -4.55 -15.14
C PHE A 142 -13.33 -4.57 -14.07
#